data_8ba83a121fd01081e24dcbff2f6b4da6
#
_entry.id   8ba83a121fd01081e24dcbff2f6b4da6
#
_cell.length_a   1.000
_cell.length_b   1.000
_cell.length_c   1.000
_cell.angle_alpha   90.00
_cell.angle_beta   90.00
_cell.angle_gamma   90.00
#
_symmetry.space_group_name_H-M   'P 1'
#
loop_
_entity.id
_entity.type
_entity.pdbx_description
1 polymer ?
#
loop_
_entity_poly.entity_id
_entity_poly.type
_entity_poly.pdbx_seq_one_letter_code
_entity_poly.pdbx_strand_id
1 'polypeptide(L)'
;PEQVAEQIFLINDAIPFLPKNITEAIESNYNDGGQYIALAHPLAPNPLFLNDSAGLILLDNSECKFIAKDDMDFEVISSNDPSRELFKINSINYAICTSENFDEINSAVSARGALMTAALLIGLAQKMIDLSSVYVLDRTQFGKPIGSFQAVKHMLADVAVKIEFAKPAVYRAAYSLSENNPKSALHCAHAKFMCAQAAELACKNSIQAHGAMGYTWEMDLHIYMRKAWSMMACWGNEDRQQDIIFKTLSSTEEELGVLYTF
;
A
#
# COMPACT_ATOMS: atom_id res chain seq x y z
N PRO A 1 -3.85 6.54 -9.47
CA PRO A 1 -4.03 6.93 -8.07
C PRO A 1 -2.83 6.58 -7.19
N GLU A 2 -2.22 5.37 -7.34
CA GLU A 2 -1.09 4.89 -6.55
C GLU A 2 0.16 5.77 -6.73
N GLN A 3 0.51 6.10 -7.96
CA GLN A 3 1.62 7.00 -8.31
C GLN A 3 1.50 8.37 -7.62
N VAL A 4 0.30 8.98 -7.68
CA VAL A 4 0.04 10.27 -7.02
C VAL A 4 0.13 10.14 -5.50
N ALA A 5 -0.38 9.06 -4.94
CA ALA A 5 -0.28 8.79 -3.50
C ALA A 5 1.18 8.57 -3.08
N GLU A 6 1.97 7.82 -3.85
CA GLU A 6 3.39 7.61 -3.58
C GLU A 6 4.16 8.94 -3.61
N GLN A 7 3.95 9.79 -4.63
CA GLN A 7 4.57 11.11 -4.71
C GLN A 7 4.19 12.00 -3.51
N ILE A 8 2.90 12.09 -3.19
CA ILE A 8 2.42 13.02 -2.16
C ILE A 8 2.80 12.54 -0.75
N PHE A 9 2.56 11.25 -0.45
CA PHE A 9 2.67 10.75 0.93
C PHE A 9 4.06 10.20 1.28
N LEU A 10 4.84 9.75 0.30
CA LEU A 10 6.14 9.14 0.58
C LEU A 10 7.29 10.08 0.22
N ILE A 11 7.27 10.64 -0.96
CA ILE A 11 8.41 11.42 -1.47
C ILE A 11 8.40 12.83 -0.90
N ASN A 12 7.30 13.55 -0.98
CA ASN A 12 7.23 14.93 -0.45
C ASN A 12 7.51 14.99 1.05
N ASP A 13 7.07 13.99 1.81
CA ASP A 13 7.34 13.91 3.24
C ASP A 13 8.77 13.42 3.57
N ALA A 14 9.45 12.75 2.64
CA ALA A 14 10.85 12.37 2.79
C ALA A 14 11.83 13.50 2.46
N ILE A 15 11.48 14.39 1.53
CA ILE A 15 12.34 15.50 1.07
C ILE A 15 12.92 16.34 2.23
N PRO A 16 12.15 16.75 3.28
CA PRO A 16 12.69 17.56 4.37
C PRO A 16 13.80 16.90 5.18
N PHE A 17 13.91 15.57 5.14
CA PHE A 17 14.94 14.80 5.84
C PHE A 17 16.15 14.50 4.95
N LEU A 18 16.05 14.77 3.64
CA LEU A 18 17.13 14.52 2.69
C LEU A 18 18.22 15.59 2.83
N PRO A 19 19.49 15.21 2.71
CA PRO A 19 20.59 16.17 2.66
C PRO A 19 20.47 17.14 1.50
N LYS A 20 21.04 18.34 1.71
CA LYS A 20 20.95 19.46 0.77
C LYS A 20 21.40 19.13 -0.65
N ASN A 21 22.45 18.33 -0.80
CA ASN A 21 22.96 17.89 -2.11
C ASN A 21 21.95 17.03 -2.88
N ILE A 22 21.14 16.23 -2.18
CA ILE A 22 20.07 15.42 -2.80
C ILE A 22 18.87 16.31 -3.12
N THR A 23 18.45 17.19 -2.22
CA THR A 23 17.31 18.09 -2.48
C THR A 23 17.61 19.06 -3.64
N GLU A 24 18.80 19.62 -3.73
CA GLU A 24 19.23 20.45 -4.86
C GLU A 24 19.23 19.67 -6.18
N ALA A 25 19.67 18.41 -6.16
CA ALA A 25 19.62 17.54 -7.35
C ALA A 25 18.19 17.23 -7.77
N ILE A 26 17.29 16.95 -6.81
CA ILE A 26 15.86 16.75 -7.08
C ILE A 26 15.26 18.01 -7.69
N GLU A 27 15.48 19.18 -7.08
CA GLU A 27 14.96 20.46 -7.57
C GLU A 27 15.46 20.81 -8.97
N SER A 28 16.76 20.57 -9.25
CA SER A 28 17.33 20.77 -10.59
C SER A 28 16.64 19.90 -11.64
N ASN A 29 16.44 18.63 -11.36
CA ASN A 29 15.79 17.72 -12.29
C ASN A 29 14.26 17.97 -12.41
N TYR A 30 13.61 18.50 -11.35
CA TYR A 30 12.19 18.88 -11.40
C TYR A 30 11.92 20.08 -12.30
N ASN A 31 12.83 21.05 -12.34
CA ASN A 31 12.68 22.28 -13.10
C ASN A 31 12.75 22.06 -14.64
N ASP A 32 13.34 20.95 -15.08
CA ASP A 32 13.52 20.63 -16.49
C ASP A 32 12.31 19.95 -17.17
N GLY A 33 11.19 19.71 -16.48
CA GLY A 33 10.05 19.12 -17.18
C GLY A 33 8.82 18.71 -16.37
N GLY A 34 8.75 19.03 -15.10
CA GLY A 34 7.55 18.78 -14.27
C GLY A 34 7.25 17.29 -14.05
N GLN A 35 8.24 16.43 -14.17
CA GLN A 35 8.15 15.00 -13.92
C GLN A 35 8.27 14.70 -12.42
N TYR A 36 7.58 13.65 -11.96
CA TYR A 36 7.67 13.23 -10.56
C TYR A 36 8.98 12.47 -10.28
N ILE A 37 9.25 12.17 -9.01
CA ILE A 37 10.36 11.32 -8.57
C ILE A 37 9.82 9.92 -8.28
N ALA A 38 10.47 8.88 -8.78
CA ALA A 38 10.15 7.50 -8.44
C ALA A 38 10.78 7.11 -7.10
N LEU A 39 10.25 6.06 -6.47
CA LEU A 39 10.75 5.55 -5.20
C LEU A 39 10.97 4.05 -5.29
N ALA A 40 12.13 3.58 -4.82
CA ALA A 40 12.41 2.18 -4.57
C ALA A 40 12.87 1.98 -3.12
N HIS A 41 12.36 0.93 -2.51
CA HIS A 41 12.59 0.60 -1.10
C HIS A 41 12.62 -0.93 -0.95
N PRO A 42 13.35 -1.54 0.00
CA PRO A 42 13.33 -2.99 0.20
C PRO A 42 11.93 -3.62 0.36
N LEU A 43 10.95 -2.84 0.86
CA LEU A 43 9.55 -3.26 0.97
C LEU A 43 8.72 -3.03 -0.30
N ALA A 44 9.25 -2.28 -1.26
CA ALA A 44 8.68 -2.00 -2.57
C ALA A 44 9.84 -1.82 -3.58
N PRO A 45 10.55 -2.91 -3.94
CA PRO A 45 11.83 -2.82 -4.64
C PRO A 45 11.72 -2.39 -6.10
N ASN A 46 10.54 -2.52 -6.68
CA ASN A 46 10.31 -2.19 -8.08
C ASN A 46 9.61 -0.84 -8.17
N PRO A 47 10.31 0.23 -8.59
CA PRO A 47 9.71 1.56 -8.71
C PRO A 47 8.58 1.56 -9.73
N LEU A 48 7.62 2.47 -9.52
CA LEU A 48 6.49 2.70 -10.41
C LEU A 48 6.81 3.81 -11.41
N PHE A 49 6.34 3.65 -12.65
CA PHE A 49 6.32 4.69 -13.68
C PHE A 49 7.67 5.41 -13.89
N LEU A 50 8.77 4.66 -13.89
CA LEU A 50 10.11 5.21 -13.98
C LEU A 50 10.37 5.93 -15.32
N ASN A 51 9.68 5.53 -16.39
CA ASN A 51 9.75 6.19 -17.70
C ASN A 51 9.38 7.67 -17.66
N ASP A 52 8.44 8.04 -16.80
CA ASP A 52 7.92 9.41 -16.69
C ASP A 52 8.54 10.19 -15.51
N SER A 53 9.52 9.61 -14.82
CA SER A 53 10.18 10.25 -13.68
C SER A 53 11.40 11.09 -14.10
N ALA A 54 11.72 12.10 -13.30
CA ALA A 54 12.98 12.85 -13.40
C ALA A 54 14.15 12.09 -12.81
N GLY A 55 13.87 11.13 -11.92
CA GLY A 55 14.87 10.31 -11.25
C GLY A 55 14.24 9.39 -10.22
N LEU A 56 15.09 8.72 -9.46
CA LEU A 56 14.75 7.71 -8.47
C LEU A 56 15.38 8.04 -7.12
N ILE A 57 14.58 8.00 -6.06
CA ILE A 57 15.07 7.84 -4.70
C ILE A 57 15.12 6.34 -4.39
N LEU A 58 16.30 5.84 -4.08
CA LEU A 58 16.53 4.45 -3.69
C LEU A 58 17.00 4.39 -2.24
N LEU A 59 16.22 3.72 -1.39
CA LEU A 59 16.60 3.39 -0.02
C LEU A 59 17.11 1.95 0.01
N ASP A 60 18.40 1.75 0.22
CA ASP A 60 19.03 0.43 0.26
C ASP A 60 20.32 0.45 1.09
N ASN A 61 20.65 -0.68 1.77
CA ASN A 61 21.91 -0.89 2.48
C ASN A 61 22.33 0.26 3.43
N SER A 62 21.37 0.82 4.17
CA SER A 62 21.57 1.95 5.08
C SER A 62 22.03 3.25 4.39
N GLU A 63 21.72 3.38 3.10
CA GLU A 63 21.97 4.57 2.30
C GLU A 63 20.69 5.02 1.59
N CYS A 64 20.51 6.34 1.51
CA CYS A 64 19.55 6.98 0.63
C CYS A 64 20.31 7.48 -0.61
N LYS A 65 19.84 7.12 -1.79
CA LYS A 65 20.46 7.46 -3.07
C LYS A 65 19.47 8.24 -3.93
N PHE A 66 19.94 9.31 -4.54
CA PHE A 66 19.24 9.93 -5.66
C PHE A 66 19.98 9.58 -6.95
N ILE A 67 19.27 9.09 -7.95
CA ILE A 67 19.77 8.66 -9.24
C ILE A 67 18.96 9.40 -10.30
N ALA A 68 19.61 10.23 -11.11
CA ALA A 68 18.96 10.85 -12.25
C ALA A 68 18.57 9.77 -13.29
N LYS A 69 17.50 10.01 -14.04
CA LYS A 69 16.99 9.02 -14.99
C LYS A 69 18.05 8.54 -15.98
N ASP A 70 18.88 9.46 -16.49
CA ASP A 70 19.92 9.16 -17.47
C ASP A 70 21.13 8.41 -16.88
N ASP A 71 21.21 8.32 -15.54
CA ASP A 71 22.31 7.65 -14.83
C ASP A 71 21.96 6.20 -14.44
N MET A 72 20.86 5.63 -14.94
CA MET A 72 20.47 4.27 -14.67
C MET A 72 19.96 3.55 -15.93
N ASP A 73 20.22 2.24 -15.97
CA ASP A 73 19.59 1.34 -16.93
C ASP A 73 18.49 0.53 -16.24
N PHE A 74 17.33 0.44 -16.87
CA PHE A 74 16.15 -0.21 -16.31
C PHE A 74 15.26 -0.83 -17.39
N GLU A 75 14.49 -1.82 -17.01
CA GLU A 75 13.54 -2.50 -17.88
C GLU A 75 12.15 -2.60 -17.24
N VAL A 76 11.11 -2.60 -18.08
CA VAL A 76 9.73 -2.84 -17.65
C VAL A 76 9.58 -4.32 -17.28
N ILE A 77 8.98 -4.59 -16.13
CA ILE A 77 8.64 -5.95 -15.71
C ILE A 77 7.12 -6.14 -15.64
N SER A 78 6.69 -7.37 -15.89
CA SER A 78 5.26 -7.72 -15.82
C SER A 78 4.74 -7.68 -14.39
N SER A 79 3.54 -7.12 -14.22
CA SER A 79 2.81 -7.11 -12.95
C SER A 79 1.53 -7.94 -13.06
N ASN A 80 1.12 -8.57 -11.96
CA ASN A 80 -0.22 -9.15 -11.86
C ASN A 80 -1.32 -8.10 -11.98
N ASP A 81 -1.03 -6.85 -11.61
CA ASP A 81 -1.90 -5.71 -11.78
C ASP A 81 -1.44 -4.88 -12.97
N PRO A 82 -2.16 -4.89 -14.12
CA PRO A 82 -1.78 -4.16 -15.31
C PRO A 82 -1.78 -2.64 -15.15
N SER A 83 -2.41 -2.12 -14.09
CA SER A 83 -2.41 -0.70 -13.78
C SER A 83 -1.10 -0.22 -13.13
N ARG A 84 -0.19 -1.15 -12.81
CA ARG A 84 1.12 -0.87 -12.22
C ARG A 84 2.21 -1.11 -13.25
N GLU A 85 2.74 -0.05 -13.81
CA GLU A 85 3.95 -0.13 -14.61
C GLU A 85 5.16 -0.19 -13.68
N LEU A 86 5.67 -1.41 -13.49
CA LEU A 86 6.80 -1.71 -12.62
C LEU A 86 8.09 -1.79 -13.42
N PHE A 87 9.18 -1.38 -12.78
CA PHE A 87 10.51 -1.41 -13.37
C PHE A 87 11.49 -2.17 -12.50
N LYS A 88 12.46 -2.78 -13.16
CA LYS A 88 13.65 -3.37 -12.54
C LYS A 88 14.85 -2.55 -12.95
N ILE A 89 15.66 -2.16 -11.98
CA ILE A 89 16.93 -1.48 -12.21
C ILE A 89 17.98 -2.54 -12.50
N ASN A 90 18.64 -2.44 -13.66
CA ASN A 90 19.68 -3.35 -14.10
C ASN A 90 21.05 -2.84 -13.69
N SER A 91 21.34 -1.54 -13.86
CA SER A 91 22.59 -0.91 -13.46
C SER A 91 22.42 0.56 -13.11
N ILE A 92 23.32 1.07 -12.29
CA ILE A 92 23.41 2.48 -11.88
C ILE A 92 24.79 2.96 -12.24
N ASN A 93 24.88 3.99 -13.08
CA ASN A 93 26.13 4.60 -13.53
C ASN A 93 26.66 5.65 -12.54
N TYR A 94 25.73 6.47 -12.02
CA TYR A 94 26.02 7.49 -11.02
C TYR A 94 24.86 7.66 -10.05
N ALA A 95 25.18 7.93 -8.78
CA ALA A 95 24.22 8.22 -7.73
C ALA A 95 24.80 9.22 -6.71
N ILE A 96 23.97 10.13 -6.22
CA ILE A 96 24.28 10.94 -5.05
C ILE A 96 23.83 10.15 -3.82
N CYS A 97 24.78 9.73 -2.98
CA CYS A 97 24.52 8.85 -1.84
C CYS A 97 24.65 9.60 -0.52
N THR A 98 23.86 9.18 0.47
CA THR A 98 23.98 9.61 1.85
C THR A 98 23.54 8.51 2.80
N SER A 99 24.20 8.40 3.95
CA SER A 99 23.74 7.63 5.10
C SER A 99 23.18 8.53 6.21
N GLU A 100 23.26 9.85 6.02
CA GLU A 100 22.73 10.82 6.99
C GLU A 100 21.23 10.70 7.11
N ASN A 101 20.71 10.64 8.34
CA ASN A 101 19.29 10.51 8.68
C ASN A 101 18.61 9.27 8.05
N PHE A 102 19.35 8.24 7.63
CA PHE A 102 18.78 7.10 6.94
C PHE A 102 17.67 6.41 7.73
N ASP A 103 17.90 6.15 9.02
CA ASP A 103 16.92 5.44 9.86
C ASP A 103 15.61 6.23 10.01
N GLU A 104 15.70 7.55 10.11
CA GLU A 104 14.55 8.45 10.18
C GLU A 104 13.76 8.44 8.87
N ILE A 105 14.45 8.60 7.74
CA ILE A 105 13.85 8.55 6.39
C ILE A 105 13.20 7.19 6.16
N ASN A 106 13.93 6.11 6.42
CA ASN A 106 13.47 4.73 6.23
C ASN A 106 12.23 4.42 7.09
N SER A 107 12.23 4.84 8.35
CA SER A 107 11.09 4.66 9.26
C SER A 107 9.88 5.46 8.78
N ALA A 108 10.07 6.73 8.43
CA ALA A 108 8.99 7.61 7.94
C ALA A 108 8.36 7.07 6.65
N VAL A 109 9.17 6.70 5.66
CA VAL A 109 8.71 6.16 4.37
C VAL A 109 8.02 4.81 4.55
N SER A 110 8.56 3.91 5.38
CA SER A 110 7.97 2.59 5.65
C SER A 110 6.59 2.70 6.30
N ALA A 111 6.45 3.55 7.32
CA ALA A 111 5.18 3.74 8.02
C ALA A 111 4.11 4.33 7.10
N ARG A 112 4.47 5.36 6.31
CA ARG A 112 3.56 5.97 5.34
C ARG A 112 3.21 5.01 4.20
N GLY A 113 4.15 4.24 3.70
CA GLY A 113 3.90 3.20 2.70
C GLY A 113 2.91 2.15 3.18
N ALA A 114 3.03 1.72 4.44
CA ALA A 114 2.07 0.83 5.07
C ALA A 114 0.68 1.47 5.17
N LEU A 115 0.58 2.73 5.62
CA LEU A 115 -0.70 3.45 5.71
C LEU A 115 -1.34 3.68 4.35
N MET A 116 -0.57 4.11 3.34
CA MET A 116 -1.05 4.30 1.97
C MET A 116 -1.67 3.01 1.42
N THR A 117 -0.96 1.89 1.56
CA THR A 117 -1.47 0.60 1.09
C THR A 117 -2.66 0.10 1.91
N ALA A 118 -2.73 0.39 3.20
CA ALA A 118 -3.89 0.10 4.03
C ALA A 118 -5.14 0.85 3.53
N ALA A 119 -5.01 2.13 3.24
CA ALA A 119 -6.11 2.96 2.71
C ALA A 119 -6.59 2.47 1.33
N LEU A 120 -5.66 2.06 0.45
CA LEU A 120 -6.02 1.46 -0.83
C LEU A 120 -6.73 0.12 -0.66
N LEU A 121 -6.24 -0.75 0.21
CA LEU A 121 -6.82 -2.08 0.46
C LEU A 121 -8.25 -2.00 1.01
N ILE A 122 -8.52 -1.09 1.94
CA ILE A 122 -9.88 -0.96 2.49
C ILE A 122 -10.86 -0.43 1.43
N GLY A 123 -10.42 0.49 0.56
CA GLY A 123 -11.22 0.97 -0.57
C GLY A 123 -11.50 -0.14 -1.59
N LEU A 124 -10.51 -0.99 -1.89
CA LEU A 124 -10.66 -2.13 -2.78
C LEU A 124 -11.63 -3.18 -2.19
N ALA A 125 -11.51 -3.48 -0.90
CA ALA A 125 -12.42 -4.38 -0.20
C ALA A 125 -13.86 -3.87 -0.24
N GLN A 126 -14.08 -2.59 0.03
CA GLN A 126 -15.39 -1.95 -0.06
C GLN A 126 -15.97 -2.07 -1.48
N LYS A 127 -15.17 -1.77 -2.51
CA LYS A 127 -15.64 -1.85 -3.90
C LYS A 127 -16.02 -3.27 -4.31
N MET A 128 -15.24 -4.27 -3.89
CA MET A 128 -15.55 -5.68 -4.19
C MET A 128 -16.86 -6.14 -3.53
N ILE A 129 -17.13 -5.76 -2.29
CA ILE A 129 -18.38 -6.11 -1.63
C ILE A 129 -19.58 -5.36 -2.23
N ASP A 130 -19.40 -4.10 -2.65
CA ASP A 130 -20.46 -3.33 -3.32
C ASP A 130 -20.88 -3.99 -4.64
N LEU A 131 -19.90 -4.38 -5.48
CA LEU A 131 -20.14 -5.11 -6.73
C LEU A 131 -20.84 -6.44 -6.46
N SER A 132 -20.38 -7.19 -5.46
CA SER A 132 -20.97 -8.48 -5.09
C SER A 132 -22.39 -8.34 -4.58
N SER A 133 -22.66 -7.29 -3.81
CA SER A 133 -24.00 -7.01 -3.27
C SER A 133 -25.01 -6.73 -4.38
N VAL A 134 -24.63 -5.97 -5.39
CA VAL A 134 -25.47 -5.72 -6.58
C VAL A 134 -25.69 -7.04 -7.33
N TYR A 135 -24.64 -7.78 -7.61
CA TYR A 135 -24.72 -9.02 -8.37
C TYR A 135 -25.64 -10.06 -7.71
N VAL A 136 -25.55 -10.27 -6.40
CA VAL A 136 -26.36 -11.30 -5.72
C VAL A 136 -27.85 -10.92 -5.60
N LEU A 137 -28.19 -9.64 -5.74
CA LEU A 137 -29.57 -9.17 -5.80
C LEU A 137 -30.20 -9.40 -7.17
N ASP A 138 -29.42 -9.26 -8.25
CA ASP A 138 -29.89 -9.42 -9.63
C ASP A 138 -29.87 -10.89 -10.08
N ARG A 139 -28.87 -11.65 -9.68
CA ARG A 139 -28.71 -13.05 -10.09
C ARG A 139 -29.74 -13.95 -9.45
N THR A 140 -30.59 -14.57 -10.28
CA THR A 140 -31.63 -15.50 -9.83
C THR A 140 -31.23 -16.96 -10.07
N GLN A 141 -31.35 -17.79 -9.04
CA GLN A 141 -31.20 -19.24 -9.09
C GLN A 141 -32.23 -19.88 -8.13
N PHE A 142 -32.70 -21.09 -8.45
CA PHE A 142 -33.69 -21.79 -7.64
C PHE A 142 -34.95 -20.96 -7.39
N GLY A 143 -35.35 -20.16 -8.39
CA GLY A 143 -36.59 -19.37 -8.37
C GLY A 143 -36.53 -18.07 -7.57
N LYS A 144 -35.35 -17.65 -7.07
CA LYS A 144 -35.20 -16.41 -6.31
C LYS A 144 -33.79 -15.81 -6.42
N PRO A 145 -33.60 -14.52 -6.10
CA PRO A 145 -32.27 -13.92 -6.04
C PRO A 145 -31.31 -14.68 -5.11
N ILE A 146 -30.06 -14.90 -5.54
CA ILE A 146 -29.11 -15.68 -4.74
C ILE A 146 -28.75 -14.99 -3.42
N GLY A 147 -28.83 -13.66 -3.34
CA GLY A 147 -28.70 -12.89 -2.11
C GLY A 147 -29.76 -13.17 -1.06
N SER A 148 -30.86 -13.89 -1.40
CA SER A 148 -31.85 -14.33 -0.42
C SER A 148 -31.41 -15.53 0.42
N PHE A 149 -30.38 -16.27 -0.01
CA PHE A 149 -29.84 -17.41 0.72
C PHE A 149 -28.96 -16.98 1.88
N GLN A 150 -29.17 -17.58 3.06
CA GLN A 150 -28.44 -17.23 4.28
C GLN A 150 -26.91 -17.38 4.11
N ALA A 151 -26.43 -18.44 3.45
CA ALA A 151 -25.02 -18.66 3.22
C ALA A 151 -24.36 -17.48 2.46
N VAL A 152 -25.02 -16.93 1.45
CA VAL A 152 -24.54 -15.78 0.68
C VAL A 152 -24.56 -14.51 1.53
N LYS A 153 -25.65 -14.29 2.31
CA LYS A 153 -25.76 -13.15 3.21
C LYS A 153 -24.66 -13.13 4.26
N HIS A 154 -24.43 -14.25 4.93
CA HIS A 154 -23.39 -14.35 5.98
C HIS A 154 -21.99 -14.13 5.40
N MET A 155 -21.72 -14.71 4.24
CA MET A 155 -20.45 -14.56 3.56
C MET A 155 -20.11 -13.09 3.23
N LEU A 156 -21.09 -12.31 2.77
CA LEU A 156 -20.90 -10.87 2.49
C LEU A 156 -20.90 -10.03 3.79
N ALA A 157 -21.71 -10.41 4.77
CA ALA A 157 -21.74 -9.75 6.08
C ALA A 157 -20.38 -9.87 6.80
N ASP A 158 -19.74 -11.02 6.74
CA ASP A 158 -18.40 -11.21 7.33
C ASP A 158 -17.37 -10.24 6.74
N VAL A 159 -17.43 -9.99 5.43
CA VAL A 159 -16.59 -8.98 4.76
C VAL A 159 -16.89 -7.59 5.27
N ALA A 160 -18.18 -7.22 5.33
CA ALA A 160 -18.61 -5.90 5.80
C ALA A 160 -18.13 -5.63 7.23
N VAL A 161 -18.27 -6.60 8.12
CA VAL A 161 -17.77 -6.51 9.51
C VAL A 161 -16.26 -6.26 9.55
N LYS A 162 -15.47 -7.02 8.77
CA LYS A 162 -14.02 -6.83 8.70
C LYS A 162 -13.64 -5.43 8.20
N ILE A 163 -14.35 -4.91 7.20
CA ILE A 163 -14.15 -3.56 6.67
C ILE A 163 -14.43 -2.51 7.74
N GLU A 164 -15.55 -2.63 8.45
CA GLU A 164 -15.94 -1.65 9.49
C GLU A 164 -14.96 -1.64 10.67
N PHE A 165 -14.40 -2.80 11.06
CA PHE A 165 -13.36 -2.85 12.07
C PHE A 165 -11.99 -2.33 11.60
N ALA A 166 -11.68 -2.41 10.30
CA ALA A 166 -10.41 -1.93 9.76
C ALA A 166 -10.38 -0.40 9.56
N LYS A 167 -11.52 0.24 9.25
CA LYS A 167 -11.61 1.70 9.03
C LYS A 167 -11.04 2.54 10.18
N PRO A 168 -11.43 2.33 11.45
CA PRO A 168 -10.88 3.09 12.57
C PRO A 168 -9.36 2.95 12.73
N ALA A 169 -8.79 1.78 12.40
CA ALA A 169 -7.35 1.57 12.45
C ALA A 169 -6.61 2.45 11.44
N VAL A 170 -7.17 2.64 10.23
CA VAL A 170 -6.61 3.56 9.21
C VAL A 170 -6.65 5.01 9.70
N TYR A 171 -7.79 5.45 10.23
CA TYR A 171 -7.93 6.82 10.74
C TYR A 171 -6.99 7.09 11.92
N ARG A 172 -6.87 6.14 12.85
CA ARG A 172 -5.93 6.23 13.96
C ARG A 172 -4.48 6.34 13.48
N ALA A 173 -4.09 5.53 12.50
CA ALA A 173 -2.74 5.56 11.94
C ALA A 173 -2.45 6.90 11.25
N ALA A 174 -3.40 7.41 10.47
CA ALA A 174 -3.27 8.72 9.81
C ALA A 174 -3.12 9.85 10.83
N TYR A 175 -3.97 9.89 11.86
CA TYR A 175 -3.88 10.86 12.94
C TYR A 175 -2.55 10.75 13.70
N SER A 176 -2.12 9.52 14.00
CA SER A 176 -0.86 9.28 14.69
C SER A 176 0.36 9.81 13.92
N LEU A 177 0.36 9.67 12.58
CA LEU A 177 1.40 10.26 11.74
C LEU A 177 1.35 11.78 11.72
N SER A 178 0.15 12.38 11.64
CA SER A 178 0.02 13.85 11.62
C SER A 178 0.49 14.51 12.91
N GLU A 179 0.34 13.82 14.04
CA GLU A 179 0.78 14.30 15.36
C GLU A 179 2.23 13.90 15.69
N ASN A 180 2.96 13.28 14.76
CA ASN A 180 4.31 12.74 15.00
C ASN A 180 4.39 11.83 16.25
N ASN A 181 3.36 11.02 16.47
CA ASN A 181 3.27 10.14 17.62
C ASN A 181 4.37 9.06 17.56
N PRO A 182 5.13 8.80 18.63
CA PRO A 182 6.17 7.76 18.67
C PRO A 182 5.67 6.35 18.30
N LYS A 183 4.38 6.09 18.48
CA LYS A 183 3.73 4.81 18.14
C LYS A 183 3.17 4.78 16.71
N SER A 184 3.44 5.77 15.87
CA SER A 184 2.90 5.85 14.51
C SER A 184 3.24 4.62 13.66
N ALA A 185 4.46 4.09 13.75
CA ALA A 185 4.85 2.88 13.04
C ALA A 185 4.01 1.66 13.46
N LEU A 186 3.74 1.49 14.75
CA LEU A 186 2.83 0.45 15.28
C LEU A 186 1.40 0.62 14.75
N HIS A 187 0.88 1.85 14.76
CA HIS A 187 -0.47 2.13 14.30
C HIS A 187 -0.61 1.90 12.78
N CYS A 188 0.41 2.25 11.99
CA CYS A 188 0.44 2.00 10.54
C CYS A 188 0.53 0.48 10.24
N ALA A 189 1.35 -0.26 10.99
CA ALA A 189 1.44 -1.71 10.87
C ALA A 189 0.10 -2.38 11.20
N HIS A 190 -0.56 -1.97 12.28
CA HIS A 190 -1.88 -2.46 12.66
C HIS A 190 -2.95 -2.16 11.61
N ALA A 191 -2.97 -0.95 11.07
CA ALA A 191 -3.90 -0.57 9.99
C ALA A 191 -3.67 -1.43 8.74
N LYS A 192 -2.41 -1.59 8.32
CA LYS A 192 -2.06 -2.43 7.15
C LYS A 192 -2.48 -3.88 7.34
N PHE A 193 -2.22 -4.45 8.52
CA PHE A 193 -2.61 -5.82 8.87
C PHE A 193 -4.13 -6.01 8.79
N MET A 194 -4.91 -5.16 9.44
CA MET A 194 -6.37 -5.23 9.45
C MET A 194 -6.97 -5.07 8.04
N CYS A 195 -6.44 -4.12 7.25
CA CYS A 195 -6.92 -3.86 5.90
C CYS A 195 -6.54 -4.98 4.93
N ALA A 196 -5.37 -5.60 5.07
CA ALA A 196 -4.97 -6.77 4.27
C ALA A 196 -5.91 -7.95 4.50
N GLN A 197 -6.23 -8.26 5.77
CA GLN A 197 -7.20 -9.31 6.09
C GLN A 197 -8.61 -9.03 5.55
N ALA A 198 -9.07 -7.78 5.64
CA ALA A 198 -10.37 -7.40 5.09
C ALA A 198 -10.39 -7.54 3.56
N ALA A 199 -9.32 -7.11 2.87
CA ALA A 199 -9.20 -7.22 1.42
C ALA A 199 -9.08 -8.68 0.95
N GLU A 200 -8.33 -9.51 1.66
CA GLU A 200 -8.21 -10.93 1.35
C GLU A 200 -9.57 -11.63 1.45
N LEU A 201 -10.30 -11.40 2.55
CA LEU A 201 -11.64 -11.96 2.72
C LEU A 201 -12.61 -11.44 1.66
N ALA A 202 -12.52 -10.14 1.30
CA ALA A 202 -13.32 -9.57 0.23
C ALA A 202 -13.03 -10.23 -1.13
N CYS A 203 -11.75 -10.43 -1.49
CA CYS A 203 -11.37 -11.16 -2.70
C CYS A 203 -12.01 -12.55 -2.74
N LYS A 204 -11.84 -13.32 -1.67
CA LYS A 204 -12.32 -14.71 -1.57
C LYS A 204 -13.84 -14.80 -1.64
N ASN A 205 -14.54 -13.99 -0.85
CA ASN A 205 -15.98 -14.08 -0.73
C ASN A 205 -16.70 -13.45 -1.93
N SER A 206 -16.12 -12.43 -2.56
CA SER A 206 -16.67 -11.83 -3.79
C SER A 206 -16.61 -12.79 -4.97
N ILE A 207 -15.48 -13.46 -5.20
CA ILE A 207 -15.38 -14.52 -6.22
C ILE A 207 -16.42 -15.61 -5.95
N GLN A 208 -16.50 -16.09 -4.72
CA GLN A 208 -17.43 -17.15 -4.36
C GLN A 208 -18.89 -16.74 -4.61
N ALA A 209 -19.25 -15.48 -4.30
CA ALA A 209 -20.59 -14.95 -4.54
C ALA A 209 -20.93 -14.87 -6.03
N HIS A 210 -19.97 -14.56 -6.89
CA HIS A 210 -20.16 -14.53 -8.35
C HIS A 210 -20.13 -15.93 -9.00
N GLY A 211 -19.60 -16.94 -8.30
CA GLY A 211 -19.43 -18.29 -8.84
C GLY A 211 -18.54 -18.30 -10.09
N ALA A 212 -18.92 -19.05 -11.13
CA ALA A 212 -18.15 -19.14 -12.36
C ALA A 212 -17.88 -17.79 -13.05
N MET A 213 -18.82 -16.86 -12.95
CA MET A 213 -18.69 -15.52 -13.53
C MET A 213 -17.55 -14.73 -12.89
N GLY A 214 -17.25 -14.92 -11.60
CA GLY A 214 -16.13 -14.27 -10.92
C GLY A 214 -14.75 -14.59 -11.47
N TYR A 215 -14.62 -15.65 -12.25
CA TYR A 215 -13.38 -16.08 -12.92
C TYR A 215 -13.28 -15.61 -14.37
N THR A 216 -14.29 -14.92 -14.90
CA THR A 216 -14.31 -14.47 -16.29
C THR A 216 -13.85 -13.04 -16.44
N TRP A 217 -13.40 -12.67 -17.64
CA TRP A 217 -13.06 -11.30 -18.00
C TRP A 217 -14.28 -10.39 -18.22
N GLU A 218 -15.48 -10.94 -18.18
CA GLU A 218 -16.73 -10.21 -18.36
C GLU A 218 -17.11 -9.37 -17.12
N MET A 219 -16.52 -9.73 -15.97
CA MET A 219 -16.77 -9.04 -14.70
C MET A 219 -15.52 -8.29 -14.25
N ASP A 220 -15.65 -7.01 -13.91
CA ASP A 220 -14.55 -6.15 -13.44
C ASP A 220 -13.96 -6.57 -12.09
N LEU A 221 -14.54 -7.57 -11.43
CA LEU A 221 -14.11 -8.02 -10.11
C LEU A 221 -12.61 -8.38 -10.07
N HIS A 222 -12.10 -9.03 -11.12
CA HIS A 222 -10.70 -9.43 -11.22
C HIS A 222 -9.72 -8.23 -11.18
N ILE A 223 -10.14 -7.03 -11.63
CA ILE A 223 -9.32 -5.82 -11.63
C ILE A 223 -9.02 -5.42 -10.18
N TYR A 224 -10.03 -5.35 -9.34
CA TYR A 224 -9.91 -5.00 -7.92
C TYR A 224 -9.13 -6.05 -7.13
N MET A 225 -9.36 -7.32 -7.43
CA MET A 225 -8.65 -8.43 -6.79
C MET A 225 -7.16 -8.41 -7.09
N ARG A 226 -6.77 -8.29 -8.36
CA ARG A 226 -5.36 -8.24 -8.78
C ARG A 226 -4.64 -7.05 -8.17
N LYS A 227 -5.31 -5.89 -8.09
CA LYS A 227 -4.81 -4.71 -7.37
C LYS A 227 -4.63 -5.00 -5.89
N ALA A 228 -5.61 -5.61 -5.24
CA ALA A 228 -5.54 -5.94 -3.82
C ALA A 228 -4.38 -6.89 -3.51
N TRP A 229 -4.17 -7.95 -4.30
CA TRP A 229 -3.04 -8.86 -4.13
C TRP A 229 -1.69 -8.16 -4.29
N SER A 230 -1.56 -7.26 -5.27
CA SER A 230 -0.34 -6.46 -5.43
C SER A 230 -0.10 -5.55 -4.23
N MET A 231 -1.15 -4.92 -3.69
CA MET A 231 -1.04 -4.03 -2.52
C MET A 231 -0.77 -4.79 -1.22
N MET A 232 -1.28 -6.01 -1.05
CA MET A 232 -0.96 -6.83 0.12
C MET A 232 0.53 -7.17 0.22
N ALA A 233 1.19 -7.37 -0.91
CA ALA A 233 2.63 -7.65 -0.96
C ALA A 233 3.52 -6.42 -0.76
N CYS A 234 3.06 -5.22 -1.18
CA CYS A 234 3.85 -3.99 -1.09
C CYS A 234 3.88 -3.44 0.33
N TRP A 235 4.98 -2.75 0.66
CA TRP A 235 5.18 -2.06 1.94
C TRP A 235 5.05 -2.97 3.16
N GLY A 236 5.50 -4.22 3.00
CA GLY A 236 5.46 -5.27 4.00
C GLY A 236 4.19 -6.11 3.93
N ASN A 237 4.39 -7.42 3.86
CA ASN A 237 3.34 -8.42 3.92
C ASN A 237 2.76 -8.56 5.35
N GLU A 238 1.78 -9.43 5.51
CA GLU A 238 1.10 -9.67 6.78
C GLU A 238 2.06 -10.08 7.90
N ASP A 239 2.99 -11.03 7.64
CA ASP A 239 3.96 -11.51 8.63
C ASP A 239 4.83 -10.37 9.17
N ARG A 240 5.32 -9.49 8.27
CA ARG A 240 6.10 -8.34 8.68
C ARG A 240 5.31 -7.36 9.55
N GLN A 241 4.04 -7.12 9.22
CA GLN A 241 3.21 -6.23 10.05
C GLN A 241 2.96 -6.84 11.43
N GLN A 242 2.71 -8.14 11.49
CA GLN A 242 2.60 -8.86 12.77
C GLN A 242 3.89 -8.78 13.59
N ASP A 243 5.05 -8.94 12.96
CA ASP A 243 6.36 -8.81 13.61
C ASP A 243 6.57 -7.43 14.22
N ILE A 244 6.22 -6.36 13.49
CA ILE A 244 6.31 -4.99 14.02
C ILE A 244 5.42 -4.83 15.25
N ILE A 245 4.15 -5.27 15.15
CA ILE A 245 3.19 -5.20 16.24
C ILE A 245 3.70 -5.98 17.45
N PHE A 246 4.11 -7.22 17.24
CA PHE A 246 4.58 -8.10 18.32
C PHE A 246 5.83 -7.53 19.00
N LYS A 247 6.85 -7.13 18.24
CA LYS A 247 8.10 -6.59 18.79
C LYS A 247 7.85 -5.31 19.58
N THR A 248 7.02 -4.42 19.07
CA THR A 248 6.71 -3.16 19.77
C THR A 248 5.96 -3.44 21.08
N LEU A 249 4.92 -4.28 21.05
CA LEU A 249 4.15 -4.60 22.25
C LEU A 249 4.96 -5.39 23.28
N SER A 250 5.87 -6.27 22.84
CA SER A 250 6.71 -7.09 23.75
C SER A 250 7.86 -6.30 24.37
N SER A 251 8.32 -5.21 23.73
CA SER A 251 9.40 -4.36 24.24
C SER A 251 8.92 -3.20 25.12
N THR A 252 7.61 -2.98 25.19
CA THR A 252 7.02 -1.86 25.93
C THR A 252 6.80 -2.28 27.39
N GLU A 253 7.42 -1.57 28.34
CA GLU A 253 7.16 -1.70 29.79
C GLU A 253 5.87 -0.95 30.21
N GLU A 254 5.18 -0.32 29.25
CA GLU A 254 3.95 0.41 29.52
C GLU A 254 2.77 -0.54 29.79
N GLU A 255 1.93 -0.16 30.75
CA GLU A 255 0.70 -0.88 31.04
C GLU A 255 -0.22 -0.89 29.81
N LEU A 256 -0.61 -2.08 29.37
CA LEU A 256 -1.59 -2.25 28.31
C LEU A 256 -3.00 -2.07 28.88
N GLY A 257 -3.76 -1.16 28.32
CA GLY A 257 -5.14 -0.91 28.78
C GLY A 257 -5.82 0.21 28.00
N VAL A 258 -7.11 0.38 28.27
CA VAL A 258 -7.96 1.38 27.56
C VAL A 258 -7.41 2.80 27.69
N LEU A 259 -6.75 3.12 28.80
CA LEU A 259 -6.15 4.45 29.05
C LEU A 259 -4.82 4.69 28.31
N TYR A 260 -4.21 3.63 27.76
CA TYR A 260 -2.87 3.70 27.12
C TYR A 260 -2.90 3.39 25.62
N THR A 261 -4.10 3.36 25.02
CA THR A 261 -4.28 3.05 23.58
C THR A 261 -4.22 4.26 22.68
N PHE A 262 -4.08 5.46 23.22
CA PHE A 262 -4.04 6.72 22.45
C PHE A 262 -2.81 7.55 22.79
#